data_78d3c970fe830cbddb3dcbcc1ea4e48b
#
_entry.id   78d3c970fe830cbddb3dcbcc1ea4e48b
#
_cell.length_a   1.000
_cell.length_b   1.000
_cell.length_c   1.000
_cell.angle_alpha   90.00
_cell.angle_beta   90.00
_cell.angle_gamma   90.00
#
_symmetry.space_group_name_H-M   'P 1'
#
loop_
_entity.id
_entity.type
_entity.pdbx_description
1 polymer ?
#
loop_
_entity_poly.entity_id
_entity_poly.type
_entity_poly.pdbx_seq_one_letter_code
_entity_poly.pdbx_strand_id
1 'polypeptide(L)'
;MGDNGYPAHDPRATKKSEGMGYKGREFSYASPKDPWFKKWFIRFMEWVVGRPFLYRMYRKLNDMEATPQNVWGHGLDILDIKVNYDEDQLDKIPPRGPTIVVANHPFGLADGGMLGHLVTRKRDDFFILVNEIISRVPLLKGHMLPVEFSQTEEGKKINQNTKDQTTKRLNNGDCLIIFPGGGVATRSNPFKRDSLSEYKWRYFICDRIHEAKCTVVPMYFHGENSFWFHFGSWIHVNLRMSMLLRELKNKRNKTMDVTIGDPIPYSTMEGIKDKVELINFIEAQTMRLKDFPPKS
;
A
#
# COMPACT_ATOMS: atom_id res chain seq x y z
N MET A 1 23.33 -16.07 -23.63
CA MET A 1 21.97 -16.53 -23.96
C MET A 1 21.48 -17.27 -22.73
N GLY A 2 20.79 -16.61 -21.83
CA GLY A 2 20.25 -17.12 -20.56
C GLY A 2 18.77 -16.81 -20.55
N ASP A 3 18.02 -17.89 -20.56
CA ASP A 3 16.56 -17.93 -20.54
C ASP A 3 16.06 -17.31 -19.23
N ASN A 4 15.53 -16.10 -19.31
CA ASN A 4 14.90 -15.41 -18.19
C ASN A 4 13.52 -16.04 -18.00
N GLY A 5 13.40 -16.99 -17.06
CA GLY A 5 12.19 -17.75 -16.73
C GLY A 5 10.97 -16.96 -16.28
N TYR A 6 10.62 -15.91 -16.97
CA TYR A 6 9.27 -15.33 -16.99
C TYR A 6 8.51 -16.01 -18.12
N PRO A 7 7.34 -16.60 -17.90
CA PRO A 7 6.51 -17.07 -18.98
C PRO A 7 6.25 -15.88 -19.91
N ALA A 8 6.67 -16.01 -21.17
CA ALA A 8 6.42 -15.04 -22.22
C ALA A 8 4.95 -14.64 -22.19
N HIS A 9 4.69 -13.34 -22.29
CA HIS A 9 3.36 -12.77 -22.46
C HIS A 9 2.75 -13.41 -23.72
N ASP A 10 1.87 -14.39 -23.53
CA ASP A 10 1.10 -14.96 -24.64
C ASP A 10 0.00 -13.96 -25.01
N PRO A 11 0.09 -13.28 -26.17
CA PRO A 11 -0.91 -12.33 -26.61
C PRO A 11 -2.28 -12.98 -26.87
N ARG A 12 -2.37 -14.33 -26.81
CA ARG A 12 -3.62 -15.09 -26.95
C ARG A 12 -4.33 -15.32 -25.62
N ALA A 13 -3.73 -14.99 -24.47
CA ALA A 13 -4.37 -15.02 -23.16
C ALA A 13 -5.46 -13.94 -22.99
N THR A 14 -5.63 -13.05 -23.97
CA THR A 14 -6.71 -12.06 -24.02
C THR A 14 -8.02 -12.60 -24.58
N LYS A 15 -8.10 -13.89 -24.92
CA LYS A 15 -9.38 -14.51 -25.26
C LYS A 15 -10.18 -14.77 -23.98
N LYS A 16 -11.24 -13.95 -23.82
CA LYS A 16 -12.43 -14.21 -23.03
C LYS A 16 -12.15 -15.09 -21.80
N SER A 17 -11.95 -14.47 -20.67
CA SER A 17 -12.29 -15.10 -19.39
C SER A 17 -13.82 -15.31 -19.41
N GLU A 18 -14.24 -16.35 -20.14
CA GLU A 18 -15.57 -16.88 -20.00
C GLU A 18 -15.79 -17.18 -18.53
N GLY A 19 -16.59 -16.31 -17.89
CA GLY A 19 -17.38 -16.69 -16.75
C GLY A 19 -16.70 -17.43 -15.61
N MET A 20 -15.45 -17.11 -15.23
CA MET A 20 -15.01 -17.41 -13.89
C MET A 20 -15.79 -16.50 -12.97
N GLY A 21 -17.01 -16.94 -12.67
CA GLY A 21 -17.90 -16.26 -11.74
C GLY A 21 -17.17 -16.05 -10.44
N TYR A 22 -16.60 -14.88 -10.28
CA TYR A 22 -15.99 -14.36 -9.07
C TYR A 22 -17.08 -14.36 -7.99
N LYS A 23 -17.24 -15.49 -7.31
CA LYS A 23 -18.33 -15.74 -6.35
C LYS A 23 -18.10 -14.97 -5.03
N GLY A 24 -17.27 -13.95 -5.04
CA GLY A 24 -17.02 -13.12 -3.87
C GLY A 24 -16.45 -13.89 -2.66
N ARG A 25 -16.07 -15.17 -2.81
CA ARG A 25 -15.49 -16.00 -1.73
C ARG A 25 -14.02 -15.65 -1.45
N GLU A 26 -13.34 -15.06 -2.39
CA GLU A 26 -11.90 -14.78 -2.33
C GLU A 26 -11.56 -13.65 -1.35
N PHE A 27 -12.53 -12.79 -1.01
CA PHE A 27 -12.39 -11.75 0.01
C PHE A 27 -13.07 -12.13 1.34
N SER A 28 -13.36 -13.41 1.59
CA SER A 28 -14.00 -13.86 2.81
C SER A 28 -13.00 -14.52 3.75
N TYR A 29 -13.02 -14.11 5.01
CA TYR A 29 -12.34 -14.80 6.10
C TYR A 29 -13.06 -16.08 6.53
N ALA A 30 -14.28 -16.33 6.04
CA ALA A 30 -15.03 -17.54 6.36
C ALA A 30 -14.44 -18.75 5.62
N SER A 31 -13.88 -19.69 6.38
CA SER A 31 -13.41 -20.96 5.84
C SER A 31 -14.59 -21.91 5.52
N PRO A 32 -14.50 -22.74 4.47
CA PRO A 32 -15.45 -23.83 4.25
C PRO A 32 -15.58 -24.78 5.45
N LYS A 33 -14.53 -24.88 6.28
CA LYS A 33 -14.47 -25.73 7.47
C LYS A 33 -15.09 -25.10 8.73
N ASP A 34 -15.41 -23.79 8.71
CA ASP A 34 -16.02 -23.13 9.86
C ASP A 34 -17.46 -23.61 10.10
N PRO A 35 -17.92 -23.72 11.36
CA PRO A 35 -19.31 -23.98 11.70
C PRO A 35 -20.25 -22.93 11.09
N TRP A 36 -21.50 -23.30 10.81
CA TRP A 36 -22.45 -22.43 10.11
C TRP A 36 -22.68 -21.07 10.80
N PHE A 37 -22.75 -21.03 12.15
CA PHE A 37 -22.95 -19.82 12.93
C PHE A 37 -21.73 -18.88 12.86
N LYS A 38 -20.51 -19.45 12.86
CA LYS A 38 -19.27 -18.71 12.70
C LYS A 38 -19.19 -18.12 11.29
N LYS A 39 -19.55 -18.90 10.25
CA LYS A 39 -19.66 -18.40 8.87
C LYS A 39 -20.65 -17.27 8.75
N TRP A 40 -21.82 -17.40 9.38
CA TRP A 40 -22.85 -16.38 9.37
C TRP A 40 -22.35 -15.09 10.04
N PHE A 41 -21.75 -15.21 11.22
CA PHE A 41 -21.18 -14.09 11.94
C PHE A 41 -20.07 -13.38 11.14
N ILE A 42 -19.12 -14.14 10.56
CA ILE A 42 -18.06 -13.59 9.71
C ILE A 42 -18.67 -12.86 8.51
N ARG A 43 -19.64 -13.46 7.81
CA ARG A 43 -20.30 -12.84 6.65
C ARG A 43 -21.09 -11.60 7.02
N PHE A 44 -21.74 -11.60 8.16
CA PHE A 44 -22.42 -10.41 8.69
C PHE A 44 -21.41 -9.31 8.96
N MET A 45 -20.32 -9.62 9.64
CA MET A 45 -19.24 -8.67 9.88
C MET A 45 -18.63 -8.15 8.56
N GLU A 46 -18.36 -9.02 7.60
CA GLU A 46 -17.87 -8.64 6.27
C GLU A 46 -18.84 -7.71 5.53
N TRP A 47 -20.13 -7.91 5.69
CA TRP A 47 -21.16 -7.05 5.12
C TRP A 47 -21.17 -5.68 5.79
N VAL A 48 -21.11 -5.63 7.12
CA VAL A 48 -21.03 -4.39 7.90
C VAL A 48 -19.76 -3.61 7.56
N VAL A 49 -18.66 -4.31 7.38
CA VAL A 49 -17.31 -3.76 7.12
C VAL A 49 -17.17 -3.20 5.69
N GLY A 50 -18.08 -3.55 4.78
CA GLY A 50 -18.09 -2.96 3.43
C GLY A 50 -17.59 -3.89 2.31
N ARG A 51 -17.57 -5.20 2.50
CA ARG A 51 -17.26 -6.17 1.44
C ARG A 51 -18.09 -5.98 0.16
N PRO A 52 -19.41 -5.69 0.22
CA PRO A 52 -20.21 -5.41 -0.98
C PRO A 52 -19.72 -4.17 -1.74
N PHE A 53 -19.09 -3.23 -1.03
CA PHE A 53 -18.49 -2.04 -1.64
C PHE A 53 -17.22 -2.42 -2.42
N LEU A 54 -16.31 -3.20 -1.84
CA LEU A 54 -15.12 -3.69 -2.53
C LEU A 54 -15.47 -4.50 -3.78
N TYR A 55 -16.46 -5.39 -3.67
CA TYR A 55 -16.92 -6.19 -4.79
C TYR A 55 -17.48 -5.32 -5.93
N ARG A 56 -18.27 -4.28 -5.61
CA ARG A 56 -18.77 -3.34 -6.60
C ARG A 56 -17.65 -2.52 -7.24
N MET A 57 -16.66 -2.11 -6.46
CA MET A 57 -15.48 -1.42 -6.96
C MET A 57 -14.68 -2.31 -7.92
N TYR A 58 -14.41 -3.54 -7.52
CA TYR A 58 -13.72 -4.52 -8.38
C TYR A 58 -14.47 -4.78 -9.69
N ARG A 59 -15.81 -4.94 -9.66
CA ARG A 59 -16.61 -5.09 -10.86
C ARG A 59 -16.48 -3.88 -11.78
N LYS A 60 -16.57 -2.68 -11.25
CA LYS A 60 -16.39 -1.45 -12.04
C LYS A 60 -15.00 -1.38 -12.67
N LEU A 61 -13.95 -1.72 -11.95
CA LEU A 61 -12.60 -1.80 -12.50
C LEU A 61 -12.51 -2.81 -13.65
N ASN A 62 -13.16 -3.94 -13.51
CA ASN A 62 -13.18 -4.96 -14.55
C ASN A 62 -14.00 -4.50 -15.77
N ASP A 63 -15.13 -3.81 -15.56
CA ASP A 63 -15.96 -3.23 -16.64
C ASP A 63 -15.22 -2.08 -17.38
N MET A 64 -14.25 -1.42 -16.72
CA MET A 64 -13.38 -0.40 -17.32
C MET A 64 -12.16 -0.99 -18.04
N GLU A 65 -12.05 -2.31 -18.16
CA GLU A 65 -10.89 -3.01 -18.71
C GLU A 65 -9.57 -2.55 -18.07
N ALA A 66 -9.61 -2.34 -16.75
CA ALA A 66 -8.45 -1.86 -16.02
C ALA A 66 -7.26 -2.82 -16.18
N THR A 67 -6.09 -2.24 -16.39
CA THR A 67 -4.79 -2.93 -16.47
C THR A 67 -3.99 -2.69 -15.20
N PRO A 68 -2.93 -3.45 -14.93
CA PRO A 68 -2.06 -3.19 -13.78
C PRO A 68 -1.48 -1.77 -13.75
N GLN A 69 -1.36 -1.11 -14.90
CA GLN A 69 -0.80 0.24 -15.04
C GLN A 69 -1.83 1.33 -14.71
N ASN A 70 -3.10 1.15 -15.11
CA ASN A 70 -4.12 2.19 -14.95
C ASN A 70 -5.10 1.95 -13.78
N VAL A 71 -5.07 0.76 -13.18
CA VAL A 71 -5.99 0.37 -12.09
C VAL A 71 -5.95 1.33 -10.90
N TRP A 72 -4.81 1.91 -10.63
CA TRP A 72 -4.61 2.84 -9.52
C TRP A 72 -5.39 4.13 -9.73
N GLY A 73 -5.29 4.73 -10.94
CA GLY A 73 -6.06 5.90 -11.33
C GLY A 73 -7.56 5.60 -11.38
N HIS A 74 -7.96 4.53 -12.08
CA HIS A 74 -9.37 4.13 -12.15
C HIS A 74 -9.97 3.81 -10.78
N GLY A 75 -9.16 3.27 -9.85
CA GLY A 75 -9.60 3.08 -8.46
C GLY A 75 -9.95 4.39 -7.77
N LEU A 76 -9.14 5.42 -7.96
CA LEU A 76 -9.39 6.77 -7.44
C LEU A 76 -10.59 7.42 -8.13
N ASP A 77 -10.72 7.28 -9.46
CA ASP A 77 -11.85 7.81 -10.23
C ASP A 77 -13.20 7.22 -9.77
N ILE A 78 -13.26 5.89 -9.54
CA ILE A 78 -14.47 5.22 -9.03
C ILE A 78 -14.88 5.77 -7.66
N LEU A 79 -13.90 6.20 -6.87
CA LEU A 79 -14.11 6.78 -5.55
C LEU A 79 -14.29 8.30 -5.59
N ASP A 80 -14.06 8.93 -6.75
CA ASP A 80 -13.97 10.39 -6.89
C ASP A 80 -13.01 10.97 -5.84
N ILE A 81 -11.83 10.34 -5.69
CA ILE A 81 -10.74 10.84 -4.85
C ILE A 81 -9.78 11.60 -5.74
N LYS A 82 -9.62 12.89 -5.46
CA LYS A 82 -8.62 13.75 -6.11
C LYS A 82 -7.36 13.78 -5.27
N VAL A 83 -6.22 13.60 -5.90
CA VAL A 83 -4.92 13.74 -5.26
C VAL A 83 -4.39 15.14 -5.59
N ASN A 84 -4.24 15.98 -4.57
CA ASN A 84 -3.67 17.31 -4.71
C ASN A 84 -2.17 17.24 -4.34
N TYR A 85 -1.32 17.64 -5.27
CA TYR A 85 0.14 17.70 -5.12
C TYR A 85 0.69 18.70 -6.13
N ASP A 86 1.87 19.22 -5.89
CA ASP A 86 2.56 20.10 -6.84
C ASP A 86 3.14 19.26 -7.99
N GLU A 87 2.70 19.49 -9.23
CA GLU A 87 3.14 18.73 -10.41
C GLU A 87 4.68 18.73 -10.57
N ASP A 88 5.33 19.82 -10.24
CA ASP A 88 6.80 19.95 -10.28
C ASP A 88 7.49 18.93 -9.35
N GLN A 89 6.80 18.53 -8.28
CA GLN A 89 7.33 17.54 -7.33
C GLN A 89 7.28 16.11 -7.89
N LEU A 90 6.43 15.84 -8.88
CA LEU A 90 6.33 14.50 -9.47
C LEU A 90 7.65 14.09 -10.15
N ASP A 91 8.38 15.04 -10.70
CA ASP A 91 9.68 14.83 -11.35
C ASP A 91 10.79 14.41 -10.37
N LYS A 92 10.53 14.53 -9.06
CA LYS A 92 11.41 14.04 -8.00
C LYS A 92 11.42 12.50 -7.90
N ILE A 93 10.42 11.81 -8.48
CA ILE A 93 10.41 10.35 -8.57
C ILE A 93 11.35 9.92 -9.68
N PRO A 94 12.48 9.24 -9.39
CA PRO A 94 13.39 8.78 -10.43
C PRO A 94 12.68 7.86 -11.43
N PRO A 95 12.78 8.11 -12.75
CA PRO A 95 12.09 7.31 -13.76
C PRO A 95 12.69 5.90 -13.90
N ARG A 96 13.88 5.68 -13.39
CA ARG A 96 14.61 4.39 -13.43
C ARG A 96 15.56 4.25 -12.24
N GLY A 97 16.03 3.04 -12.04
CA GLY A 97 16.99 2.69 -10.99
C GLY A 97 16.34 2.35 -9.66
N PRO A 98 17.09 1.67 -8.77
CA PRO A 98 16.56 1.18 -7.50
C PRO A 98 16.08 2.34 -6.63
N THR A 99 14.79 2.35 -6.38
CA THR A 99 14.12 3.44 -5.67
C THR A 99 13.23 2.87 -4.58
N ILE A 100 13.20 3.53 -3.43
CA ILE A 100 12.25 3.22 -2.35
C ILE A 100 11.43 4.47 -2.07
N VAL A 101 10.14 4.43 -2.38
CA VAL A 101 9.18 5.45 -1.98
C VAL A 101 8.66 5.10 -0.59
N VAL A 102 8.90 6.00 0.36
CA VAL A 102 8.44 5.85 1.75
C VAL A 102 7.40 6.90 2.08
N ALA A 103 6.39 6.54 2.86
CA ALA A 103 5.37 7.50 3.30
C ALA A 103 4.84 7.19 4.70
N ASN A 104 4.26 8.21 5.35
CA ASN A 104 3.36 8.01 6.48
C ASN A 104 2.08 7.29 6.01
N HIS A 105 1.29 6.76 6.95
CA HIS A 105 0.15 5.89 6.61
C HIS A 105 -1.15 6.29 7.32
N PRO A 106 -1.70 7.50 7.06
CA PRO A 106 -2.86 8.00 7.80
C PRO A 106 -4.21 7.41 7.36
N PHE A 107 -4.37 6.99 6.10
CA PHE A 107 -5.69 6.63 5.55
C PHE A 107 -5.86 5.14 5.24
N GLY A 108 -4.78 4.37 5.22
CA GLY A 108 -4.81 2.94 4.94
C GLY A 108 -4.87 2.62 3.45
N LEU A 109 -5.92 1.94 2.98
CA LEU A 109 -6.02 1.51 1.58
C LEU A 109 -5.93 2.66 0.58
N ALA A 110 -6.42 3.85 0.94
CA ALA A 110 -6.35 5.02 0.08
C ALA A 110 -4.91 5.47 -0.19
N ASP A 111 -4.02 5.40 0.82
CA ASP A 111 -2.61 5.79 0.68
C ASP A 111 -1.91 4.93 -0.38
N GLY A 112 -2.11 3.61 -0.32
CA GLY A 112 -1.56 2.69 -1.32
C GLY A 112 -2.06 2.97 -2.73
N GLY A 113 -3.36 3.27 -2.87
CA GLY A 113 -3.97 3.65 -4.14
C GLY A 113 -3.38 4.94 -4.72
N MET A 114 -3.23 5.97 -3.88
CA MET A 114 -2.67 7.26 -4.27
C MET A 114 -1.18 7.16 -4.63
N LEU A 115 -0.37 6.44 -3.83
CA LEU A 115 1.05 6.23 -4.17
C LEU A 115 1.21 5.44 -5.47
N GLY A 116 0.42 4.37 -5.66
CA GLY A 116 0.41 3.63 -6.91
C GLY A 116 0.08 4.53 -8.10
N HIS A 117 -0.94 5.40 -7.97
CA HIS A 117 -1.30 6.37 -9.01
C HIS A 117 -0.17 7.36 -9.30
N LEU A 118 0.44 7.96 -8.29
CA LEU A 118 1.52 8.94 -8.47
C LEU A 118 2.76 8.30 -9.10
N VAL A 119 3.16 7.11 -8.64
CA VAL A 119 4.34 6.42 -9.16
C VAL A 119 4.13 5.95 -10.60
N THR A 120 2.93 5.43 -10.96
CA THR A 120 2.64 5.01 -12.35
C THR A 120 2.71 6.15 -13.38
N ARG A 121 2.62 7.41 -12.95
CA ARG A 121 2.80 8.57 -13.83
C ARG A 121 4.27 8.76 -14.27
N LYS A 122 5.23 8.14 -13.56
CA LYS A 122 6.66 8.27 -13.84
C LYS A 122 7.32 6.96 -14.26
N ARG A 123 6.82 5.83 -13.73
CA ARG A 123 7.39 4.51 -13.99
C ARG A 123 6.37 3.40 -13.70
N ASP A 124 6.46 2.29 -14.40
CA ASP A 124 5.58 1.12 -14.31
C ASP A 124 6.23 -0.11 -13.63
N ASP A 125 7.54 -0.05 -13.39
CA ASP A 125 8.35 -1.10 -12.74
C ASP A 125 8.33 -0.99 -11.20
N PHE A 126 7.19 -0.73 -10.61
CA PHE A 126 7.07 -0.61 -9.15
C PHE A 126 6.31 -1.78 -8.53
N PHE A 127 6.47 -1.91 -7.22
CA PHE A 127 5.71 -2.82 -6.39
C PHE A 127 5.52 -2.27 -4.97
N ILE A 128 4.44 -2.70 -4.33
CA ILE A 128 4.06 -2.27 -2.99
C ILE A 128 3.97 -3.47 -2.05
N LEU A 129 4.45 -3.31 -0.81
CA LEU A 129 4.25 -4.28 0.24
C LEU A 129 2.88 -4.09 0.87
N VAL A 130 2.06 -5.14 0.83
CA VAL A 130 0.68 -5.10 1.34
C VAL A 130 0.39 -6.31 2.22
N ASN A 131 -0.64 -6.20 3.05
CA ASN A 131 -1.15 -7.38 3.77
C ASN A 131 -1.49 -8.51 2.78
N GLU A 132 -1.18 -9.75 3.15
CA GLU A 132 -1.35 -10.93 2.30
C GLU A 132 -2.76 -11.03 1.68
N ILE A 133 -3.80 -10.65 2.42
CA ILE A 133 -5.18 -10.67 1.91
C ILE A 133 -5.39 -9.70 0.74
N ILE A 134 -4.77 -8.51 0.79
CA ILE A 134 -4.88 -7.51 -0.28
C ILE A 134 -4.12 -7.96 -1.51
N SER A 135 -3.00 -8.69 -1.33
CA SER A 135 -2.17 -9.18 -2.43
C SER A 135 -2.90 -10.20 -3.35
N ARG A 136 -4.02 -10.74 -2.88
CA ARG A 136 -4.83 -11.71 -3.64
C ARG A 136 -5.65 -11.11 -4.77
N VAL A 137 -5.66 -9.79 -4.94
CA VAL A 137 -6.38 -9.11 -6.03
C VAL A 137 -5.71 -9.40 -7.36
N PRO A 138 -6.35 -10.17 -8.28
CA PRO A 138 -5.69 -10.63 -9.52
C PRO A 138 -5.21 -9.47 -10.41
N LEU A 139 -5.98 -8.38 -10.46
CA LEU A 139 -5.70 -7.20 -11.27
C LEU A 139 -4.40 -6.48 -10.86
N LEU A 140 -3.96 -6.64 -9.61
CA LEU A 140 -2.76 -6.03 -9.04
C LEU A 140 -1.58 -7.02 -8.95
N LYS A 141 -1.74 -8.21 -9.54
CA LYS A 141 -0.68 -9.21 -9.57
C LYS A 141 0.56 -8.66 -10.28
N GLY A 142 1.71 -8.79 -9.65
CA GLY A 142 2.97 -8.22 -10.14
C GLY A 142 3.33 -6.88 -9.51
N HIS A 143 2.35 -6.10 -9.06
CA HIS A 143 2.58 -4.85 -8.34
C HIS A 143 2.42 -4.99 -6.80
N MET A 144 2.12 -6.17 -6.30
CA MET A 144 1.97 -6.41 -4.86
C MET A 144 2.83 -7.57 -4.40
N LEU A 145 3.51 -7.38 -3.28
CA LEU A 145 4.17 -8.45 -2.53
C LEU A 145 3.52 -8.59 -1.15
N PRO A 146 3.17 -9.82 -0.74
CA PRO A 146 2.46 -10.06 0.50
C PRO A 146 3.36 -9.89 1.73
N VAL A 147 2.81 -9.28 2.78
CA VAL A 147 3.39 -9.29 4.13
C VAL A 147 2.38 -9.96 5.06
N GLU A 148 2.84 -10.95 5.81
CA GLU A 148 2.04 -11.65 6.80
C GLU A 148 2.45 -11.23 8.22
N PHE A 149 1.46 -10.85 9.03
CA PHE A 149 1.68 -10.40 10.40
C PHE A 149 1.53 -11.51 11.45
N SER A 150 1.06 -12.70 11.04
CA SER A 150 0.96 -13.85 11.93
C SER A 150 2.35 -14.42 12.24
N GLN A 151 2.52 -14.93 13.47
CA GLN A 151 3.75 -15.58 13.92
C GLN A 151 3.83 -17.07 13.53
N THR A 152 3.01 -17.51 12.55
CA THR A 152 2.99 -18.89 12.06
C THR A 152 4.22 -19.19 11.20
N GLU A 153 4.59 -20.45 11.09
CA GLU A 153 5.68 -20.89 10.20
C GLU A 153 5.38 -20.59 8.73
N GLU A 154 4.11 -20.64 8.34
CA GLU A 154 3.67 -20.23 7.00
C GLU A 154 3.88 -18.73 6.78
N GLY A 155 3.50 -17.90 7.76
CA GLY A 155 3.73 -16.45 7.71
C GLY A 155 5.22 -16.09 7.64
N LYS A 156 6.08 -16.80 8.35
CA LYS A 156 7.54 -16.61 8.26
C LYS A 156 8.06 -16.95 6.86
N LYS A 157 7.57 -18.02 6.22
CA LYS A 157 7.95 -18.39 4.86
C LYS A 157 7.50 -17.34 3.85
N ILE A 158 6.26 -16.83 3.96
CA ILE A 158 5.77 -15.74 3.12
C ILE A 158 6.67 -14.52 3.25
N ASN A 159 6.98 -14.09 4.48
CA ASN A 159 7.81 -12.94 4.74
C ASN A 159 9.25 -13.11 4.24
N GLN A 160 9.82 -14.32 4.36
CA GLN A 160 11.16 -14.60 3.79
C GLN A 160 11.15 -14.50 2.27
N ASN A 161 10.16 -15.11 1.61
CA ASN A 161 10.02 -15.00 0.16
C ASN A 161 9.82 -13.55 -0.29
N THR A 162 9.01 -12.78 0.42
CA THR A 162 8.81 -11.35 0.15
C THR A 162 10.12 -10.57 0.30
N LYS A 163 10.92 -10.87 1.31
CA LYS A 163 12.23 -10.27 1.52
C LYS A 163 13.16 -10.54 0.33
N ASP A 164 13.23 -11.80 -0.12
CA ASP A 164 14.11 -12.22 -1.22
C ASP A 164 13.67 -11.59 -2.55
N GLN A 165 12.36 -11.58 -2.82
CA GLN A 165 11.81 -10.93 -4.00
C GLN A 165 12.01 -9.41 -3.98
N THR A 166 11.87 -8.75 -2.83
CA THR A 166 12.13 -7.31 -2.69
C THR A 166 13.57 -6.98 -3.03
N THR A 167 14.53 -7.72 -2.47
CA THR A 167 15.97 -7.52 -2.77
C THR A 167 16.24 -7.74 -4.25
N LYS A 168 15.71 -8.83 -4.83
CA LYS A 168 15.90 -9.13 -6.25
C LYS A 168 15.35 -8.01 -7.15
N ARG A 169 14.14 -7.53 -6.89
CA ARG A 169 13.50 -6.48 -7.68
C ARG A 169 14.23 -5.15 -7.56
N LEU A 170 14.64 -4.75 -6.38
CA LEU A 170 15.43 -3.53 -6.20
C LEU A 170 16.78 -3.61 -6.91
N ASN A 171 17.48 -4.76 -6.87
CA ASN A 171 18.72 -4.96 -7.61
C ASN A 171 18.53 -4.92 -9.14
N ASN A 172 17.32 -5.22 -9.63
CA ASN A 172 16.97 -5.06 -11.05
C ASN A 172 16.61 -3.60 -11.41
N GLY A 173 16.57 -2.70 -10.44
CA GLY A 173 16.26 -1.29 -10.65
C GLY A 173 14.79 -0.94 -10.43
N ASP A 174 13.95 -1.86 -9.96
CA ASP A 174 12.53 -1.61 -9.68
C ASP A 174 12.35 -0.61 -8.52
N CYS A 175 11.12 -0.09 -8.40
CA CYS A 175 10.71 0.84 -7.34
C CYS A 175 9.85 0.13 -6.29
N LEU A 176 10.27 0.18 -5.03
CA LEU A 176 9.48 -0.26 -3.89
C LEU A 176 8.64 0.90 -3.35
N ILE A 177 7.35 0.69 -3.16
CA ILE A 177 6.48 1.55 -2.35
C ILE A 177 6.27 0.87 -1.00
N ILE A 178 6.50 1.58 0.10
CA ILE A 178 6.37 1.02 1.45
C ILE A 178 5.92 2.07 2.47
N PHE A 179 5.12 1.62 3.43
CA PHE A 179 4.79 2.32 4.66
C PHE A 179 5.59 1.69 5.81
N PRO A 180 6.75 2.26 6.20
CA PRO A 180 7.68 1.55 7.09
C PRO A 180 7.13 1.26 8.49
N GLY A 181 6.15 2.05 8.96
CA GLY A 181 5.42 1.79 10.21
C GLY A 181 4.60 0.50 10.16
N GLY A 182 4.21 0.03 8.97
CA GLY A 182 3.48 -1.22 8.76
C GLY A 182 2.05 -1.23 9.29
N GLY A 183 1.54 -0.09 9.74
CA GLY A 183 0.17 0.05 10.22
C GLY A 183 -0.34 1.47 10.04
N VAL A 184 -1.66 1.60 9.95
CA VAL A 184 -2.34 2.89 9.77
C VAL A 184 -2.24 3.72 11.04
N ALA A 185 -1.85 4.99 10.90
CA ALA A 185 -1.71 5.93 12.00
C ALA A 185 -2.98 6.02 12.85
N THR A 186 -2.80 6.05 14.16
CA THR A 186 -3.92 6.09 15.10
C THR A 186 -3.65 7.07 16.23
N ARG A 187 -4.72 7.60 16.83
CA ARG A 187 -4.61 8.37 18.06
C ARG A 187 -4.48 7.44 19.26
N SER A 188 -3.53 7.70 20.14
CA SER A 188 -3.41 7.00 21.42
C SER A 188 -4.61 7.29 22.33
N ASN A 189 -5.18 8.50 22.20
CA ASN A 189 -6.45 8.91 22.82
C ASN A 189 -7.35 9.52 21.75
N PRO A 190 -8.51 8.90 21.39
CA PRO A 190 -9.36 9.38 20.30
C PRO A 190 -9.92 10.79 20.53
N PHE A 191 -10.01 11.23 21.79
CA PHE A 191 -10.53 12.54 22.17
C PHE A 191 -9.47 13.66 22.10
N LYS A 192 -8.19 13.32 21.90
CA LYS A 192 -7.10 14.28 21.78
C LYS A 192 -6.53 14.28 20.35
N ARG A 193 -6.66 15.39 19.63
CA ARG A 193 -6.19 15.51 18.23
C ARG A 193 -4.67 15.45 18.12
N ASP A 194 -3.94 15.96 19.08
CA ASP A 194 -2.49 15.95 19.19
C ASP A 194 -1.87 14.59 19.53
N SER A 195 -2.72 13.58 19.77
CA SER A 195 -2.28 12.21 20.09
C SER A 195 -2.16 11.30 18.89
N LEU A 196 -2.29 11.82 17.65
CA LEU A 196 -2.05 11.05 16.43
C LEU A 196 -0.59 10.64 16.35
N SER A 197 -0.34 9.37 16.17
CA SER A 197 1.01 8.83 16.03
C SER A 197 1.07 7.75 14.95
N GLU A 198 2.17 7.75 14.23
CA GLU A 198 2.58 6.65 13.37
C GLU A 198 3.11 5.49 14.22
N TYR A 199 3.04 4.29 13.67
CA TYR A 199 3.77 3.17 14.23
C TYR A 199 5.27 3.39 14.05
N LYS A 200 6.07 2.95 15.02
CA LYS A 200 7.53 3.00 14.91
C LYS A 200 7.98 2.33 13.60
N TRP A 201 8.76 3.06 12.82
CA TRP A 201 9.27 2.58 11.55
C TRP A 201 10.19 1.38 11.73
N ARG A 202 10.07 0.40 10.85
CA ARG A 202 10.80 -0.86 10.92
C ARG A 202 12.06 -0.81 10.06
N TYR A 203 13.07 -1.52 10.47
CA TYR A 203 14.40 -1.55 9.83
C TYR A 203 14.44 -2.32 8.50
N PHE A 204 13.31 -2.81 8.01
CA PHE A 204 13.23 -3.64 6.82
C PHE A 204 13.91 -3.00 5.60
N ILE A 205 13.73 -1.70 5.40
CA ILE A 205 14.29 -0.98 4.25
C ILE A 205 15.79 -0.70 4.37
N CYS A 206 16.35 -0.66 5.59
CA CYS A 206 17.75 -0.29 5.81
C CYS A 206 18.72 -1.20 5.06
N ASP A 207 18.54 -2.52 5.16
CA ASP A 207 19.36 -3.48 4.44
C ASP A 207 19.23 -3.31 2.92
N ARG A 208 18.01 -3.08 2.42
CA ARG A 208 17.72 -2.92 0.98
C ARG A 208 18.34 -1.67 0.40
N ILE A 209 18.34 -0.58 1.17
CA ILE A 209 19.01 0.67 0.77
C ILE A 209 20.48 0.41 0.52
N HIS A 210 21.16 -0.31 1.41
CA HIS A 210 22.58 -0.62 1.25
C HIS A 210 22.86 -1.68 0.19
N GLU A 211 22.05 -2.75 0.14
CA GLU A 211 22.21 -3.87 -0.81
C GLU A 211 22.05 -3.41 -2.25
N ALA A 212 21.02 -2.62 -2.56
CA ALA A 212 20.72 -2.18 -3.92
C ALA A 212 21.12 -0.72 -4.21
N LYS A 213 21.76 -0.04 -3.27
CA LYS A 213 22.15 1.39 -3.38
C LYS A 213 20.98 2.28 -3.78
N CYS A 214 19.85 2.13 -3.08
CA CYS A 214 18.60 2.77 -3.45
C CYS A 214 18.62 4.28 -3.22
N THR A 215 17.95 5.02 -4.10
CA THR A 215 17.46 6.36 -3.79
C THR A 215 16.17 6.23 -2.99
N VAL A 216 16.00 7.04 -1.94
CA VAL A 216 14.76 7.10 -1.15
C VAL A 216 14.00 8.36 -1.50
N VAL A 217 12.70 8.23 -1.83
CA VAL A 217 11.79 9.36 -2.08
C VAL A 217 10.77 9.42 -0.94
N PRO A 218 10.89 10.40 -0.04
CA PRO A 218 9.93 10.59 1.03
C PRO A 218 8.66 11.24 0.50
N MET A 219 7.49 10.76 0.92
CA MET A 219 6.19 11.37 0.63
C MET A 219 5.38 11.50 1.91
N TYR A 220 4.54 12.52 1.99
CA TYR A 220 3.73 12.77 3.17
C TYR A 220 2.27 13.02 2.79
N PHE A 221 1.37 12.24 3.38
CA PHE A 221 -0.08 12.44 3.30
C PHE A 221 -0.55 13.34 4.43
N HIS A 222 -1.24 14.43 4.07
CA HIS A 222 -1.80 15.37 5.03
C HIS A 222 -3.19 14.93 5.47
N GLY A 223 -3.41 14.87 6.77
CA GLY A 223 -4.69 14.53 7.37
C GLY A 223 -4.68 13.23 8.16
N GLU A 224 -5.87 12.77 8.50
CA GLU A 224 -6.08 11.58 9.31
C GLU A 224 -7.45 10.94 9.02
N ASN A 225 -7.66 9.75 9.54
CA ASN A 225 -8.93 9.07 9.50
C ASN A 225 -9.97 9.71 10.44
N SER A 226 -11.22 9.24 10.37
CA SER A 226 -12.32 9.78 11.17
C SER A 226 -12.14 9.49 12.66
N PHE A 227 -12.81 10.29 13.48
CA PHE A 227 -12.90 10.04 14.93
C PHE A 227 -13.31 8.59 15.24
N TRP A 228 -14.28 8.05 14.50
CA TRP A 228 -14.77 6.69 14.72
C TRP A 228 -13.71 5.62 14.45
N PHE A 229 -12.82 5.85 13.49
CA PHE A 229 -11.69 4.97 13.24
C PHE A 229 -10.73 4.95 14.43
N HIS A 230 -10.39 6.11 14.97
CA HIS A 230 -9.52 6.23 16.14
C HIS A 230 -10.16 5.62 17.39
N PHE A 231 -11.46 5.85 17.57
CA PHE A 231 -12.22 5.27 18.68
C PHE A 231 -12.27 3.74 18.59
N GLY A 232 -12.60 3.19 17.42
CA GLY A 232 -12.58 1.75 17.20
C GLY A 232 -11.19 1.13 17.38
N SER A 233 -10.15 1.84 16.92
CA SER A 233 -8.75 1.45 17.11
C SER A 233 -8.34 1.41 18.59
N TRP A 234 -8.85 2.33 19.38
CA TRP A 234 -8.61 2.38 20.82
C TRP A 234 -9.28 1.24 21.58
N ILE A 235 -10.45 0.79 21.13
CA ILE A 235 -11.15 -0.35 21.73
C ILE A 235 -10.46 -1.67 21.40
N HIS A 236 -10.24 -1.96 20.10
CA HIS A 236 -9.67 -3.24 19.69
C HIS A 236 -9.10 -3.21 18.25
N VAL A 237 -7.96 -3.90 18.05
CA VAL A 237 -7.29 -3.96 16.75
C VAL A 237 -8.16 -4.54 15.63
N ASN A 238 -8.99 -5.55 15.91
CA ASN A 238 -9.87 -6.14 14.90
C ASN A 238 -10.96 -5.16 14.45
N LEU A 239 -11.45 -4.32 15.37
CA LEU A 239 -12.42 -3.28 15.04
C LEU A 239 -11.78 -2.22 14.14
N ARG A 240 -10.53 -1.82 14.42
CA ARG A 240 -9.75 -0.95 13.53
C ARG A 240 -9.64 -1.54 12.13
N MET A 241 -9.23 -2.80 12.01
CA MET A 241 -9.06 -3.47 10.70
C MET A 241 -10.37 -3.50 9.91
N SER A 242 -11.48 -3.75 10.61
CA SER A 242 -12.81 -3.74 9.99
C SER A 242 -13.23 -2.36 9.52
N MET A 243 -12.75 -1.29 10.15
CA MET A 243 -13.13 0.08 9.78
C MET A 243 -12.33 0.64 8.59
N LEU A 244 -11.23 0.01 8.16
CA LEU A 244 -10.43 0.50 7.03
C LEU A 244 -11.24 0.67 5.74
N LEU A 245 -12.15 -0.26 5.45
CA LEU A 245 -13.05 -0.15 4.29
C LEU A 245 -14.08 0.97 4.43
N ARG A 246 -14.56 1.20 5.64
CA ARG A 246 -15.43 2.34 5.94
C ARG A 246 -14.68 3.65 5.71
N GLU A 247 -13.42 3.74 6.16
CA GLU A 247 -12.59 4.92 5.94
C GLU A 247 -12.31 5.16 4.46
N LEU A 248 -12.02 4.11 3.68
CA LEU A 248 -11.91 4.25 2.22
C LEU A 248 -13.20 4.84 1.61
N LYS A 249 -14.37 4.37 2.05
CA LYS A 249 -15.66 4.91 1.61
C LYS A 249 -15.85 6.37 2.07
N ASN A 250 -15.36 6.73 3.25
CA ASN A 250 -15.44 8.10 3.78
C ASN A 250 -14.54 9.10 3.02
N LYS A 251 -13.55 8.61 2.27
CA LYS A 251 -12.68 9.45 1.43
C LYS A 251 -13.27 9.73 0.05
N ARG A 252 -14.42 9.16 -0.28
CA ARG A 252 -15.11 9.46 -1.55
C ARG A 252 -15.43 10.95 -1.66
N ASN A 253 -15.33 11.46 -2.89
CA ASN A 253 -15.60 12.85 -3.24
C ASN A 253 -14.74 13.84 -2.42
N LYS A 254 -13.49 13.44 -2.10
CA LYS A 254 -12.57 14.28 -1.34
C LYS A 254 -11.26 14.51 -2.11
N THR A 255 -10.68 15.68 -1.86
CA THR A 255 -9.31 15.98 -2.24
C THR A 255 -8.38 15.58 -1.10
N MET A 256 -7.29 14.91 -1.45
CA MET A 256 -6.29 14.42 -0.51
C MET A 256 -4.94 15.04 -0.85
N ASP A 257 -4.35 15.73 0.10
CA ASP A 257 -3.10 16.44 -0.08
C ASP A 257 -1.90 15.51 0.13
N VAL A 258 -0.96 15.53 -0.82
CA VAL A 258 0.27 14.74 -0.79
C VAL A 258 1.46 15.64 -1.11
N THR A 259 2.47 15.64 -0.26
CA THR A 259 3.75 16.31 -0.54
C THR A 259 4.79 15.27 -0.94
N ILE A 260 5.45 15.49 -2.07
CA ILE A 260 6.56 14.67 -2.56
C ILE A 260 7.86 15.40 -2.23
N GLY A 261 8.66 14.81 -1.36
CA GLY A 261 9.94 15.39 -0.92
C GLY A 261 11.06 15.18 -1.93
N ASP A 262 12.20 15.82 -1.67
CA ASP A 262 13.37 15.65 -2.50
C ASP A 262 13.94 14.24 -2.39
N PRO A 263 14.39 13.65 -3.49
CA PRO A 263 14.99 12.34 -3.48
C PRO A 263 16.30 12.36 -2.67
N ILE A 264 16.45 11.40 -1.78
CA ILE A 264 17.65 11.19 -0.96
C ILE A 264 18.51 10.17 -1.70
N PRO A 265 19.59 10.58 -2.36
CA PRO A 265 20.46 9.66 -3.08
C PRO A 265 21.22 8.75 -2.09
N TYR A 266 21.57 7.55 -2.55
CA TYR A 266 22.33 6.59 -1.72
C TYR A 266 23.59 7.19 -1.10
N SER A 267 24.31 8.07 -1.82
CA SER A 267 25.52 8.74 -1.32
C SER A 267 25.32 9.52 -0.02
N THR A 268 24.12 10.02 0.24
CA THR A 268 23.75 10.69 1.50
C THR A 268 23.62 9.70 2.66
N MET A 269 23.23 8.45 2.35
CA MET A 269 22.94 7.41 3.34
C MET A 269 24.06 6.38 3.48
N GLU A 270 25.04 6.36 2.57
CA GLU A 270 26.10 5.36 2.49
C GLU A 270 26.92 5.26 3.78
N GLY A 271 27.17 6.39 4.44
CA GLY A 271 27.91 6.46 5.70
C GLY A 271 27.13 6.01 6.93
N ILE A 272 25.79 5.97 6.89
CA ILE A 272 24.94 5.65 8.03
C ILE A 272 24.79 4.12 8.13
N LYS A 273 25.64 3.46 8.92
CA LYS A 273 25.64 1.99 9.03
C LYS A 273 24.68 1.47 10.09
N ASP A 274 24.40 2.26 11.11
CA ASP A 274 23.45 1.88 12.15
C ASP A 274 22.01 1.97 11.62
N LYS A 275 21.26 0.87 11.74
CA LYS A 275 19.89 0.78 11.21
C LYS A 275 18.90 1.70 11.93
N VAL A 276 19.13 1.97 13.21
CA VAL A 276 18.29 2.87 14.00
C VAL A 276 18.51 4.30 13.55
N GLU A 277 19.76 4.68 13.35
CA GLU A 277 20.12 6.00 12.85
C GLU A 277 19.56 6.22 11.43
N LEU A 278 19.74 5.23 10.52
CA LEU A 278 19.27 5.33 9.15
C LEU A 278 17.74 5.45 9.07
N ILE A 279 17.00 4.61 9.80
CA ILE A 279 15.53 4.68 9.76
C ILE A 279 15.00 5.98 10.36
N ASN A 280 15.60 6.45 11.47
CA ASN A 280 15.23 7.72 12.11
C ASN A 280 15.53 8.91 11.18
N PHE A 281 16.65 8.87 10.45
CA PHE A 281 16.98 9.89 9.45
C PHE A 281 15.89 9.95 8.36
N ILE A 282 15.53 8.80 7.77
CA ILE A 282 14.52 8.74 6.71
C ILE A 282 13.14 9.16 7.25
N GLU A 283 12.76 8.70 8.43
CA GLU A 283 11.52 9.10 9.10
C GLU A 283 11.47 10.61 9.31
N ALA A 284 12.54 11.20 9.84
CA ALA A 284 12.63 12.65 10.06
C ALA A 284 12.49 13.44 8.75
N GLN A 285 13.14 13.01 7.66
CA GLN A 285 12.99 13.65 6.33
C GLN A 285 11.55 13.57 5.83
N THR A 286 10.87 12.44 6.05
CA THR A 286 9.47 12.27 5.65
C THR A 286 8.54 13.13 6.50
N MET A 287 8.71 13.16 7.82
CA MET A 287 7.83 13.90 8.74
C MET A 287 7.98 15.42 8.60
N ARG A 288 9.15 15.92 8.19
CA ARG A 288 9.34 17.35 7.86
C ARG A 288 8.42 17.84 6.76
N LEU A 289 8.00 16.96 5.83
CA LEU A 289 7.10 17.33 4.72
C LEU A 289 5.72 17.76 5.21
N LYS A 290 5.36 17.45 6.45
CA LYS A 290 4.14 17.93 7.11
C LYS A 290 4.00 19.46 7.08
N ASP A 291 5.10 20.15 7.15
CA ASP A 291 5.15 21.62 7.22
C ASP A 291 5.04 22.29 5.84
N PHE A 292 5.01 21.48 4.77
CA PHE A 292 5.00 21.93 3.38
C PHE A 292 3.84 21.32 2.58
N PRO A 293 2.58 21.64 2.93
CA PRO A 293 1.44 21.11 2.17
C PRO A 293 1.47 21.65 0.73
N PRO A 294 0.93 20.90 -0.26
CA PRO A 294 0.86 21.37 -1.63
C PRO A 294 0.00 22.62 -1.74
N LYS A 295 0.27 23.43 -2.76
CA LYS A 295 -0.52 24.63 -3.04
C LYS A 295 -1.95 24.22 -3.43
N SER A 296 -2.94 24.86 -2.83
CA SER A 296 -4.37 24.66 -3.12
C SER A 296 -4.76 25.20 -4.49
#